data_8564350d2e49c3372bb4c359dda3c534
#
_entry.id   8564350d2e49c3372bb4c359dda3c534
#
_cell.length_a   1.000
_cell.length_b   1.000
_cell.length_c   1.000
_cell.angle_alpha   90.00
_cell.angle_beta   90.00
_cell.angle_gamma   90.00
#
_symmetry.space_group_name_H-M   'P 1'
#
loop_
_entity.id
_entity.type
_entity.pdbx_description
1 polymer ?
#
loop_
_entity_poly.entity_id
_entity_poly.type
_entity_poly.pdbx_seq_one_letter_code
_entity_poly.pdbx_strand_id
1 'polypeptide(L)'
;MFSFVLLDESVSPPRIIAARDPVGITTLYQGWSSSHPGAVYFASELKALVDECDKIISFPPGHVYDSRDNSTTRYFNPTWWKGDSLEPDGIIPTTPADLNIIRKNLEAAVRKRLMSEVPYGVLLSGGLDSSLIAAIAARETEKLSQAQYESRKKRLQEISSASSSPGSSVINLNEECKFIVL
;
A
#
# COMPACT_ATOMS: atom_id res chain seq x y z
N MET A 1 -1.66 -1.24 0.79
CA MET A 1 -2.41 0.02 0.63
C MET A 1 -3.57 -0.27 -0.29
N PHE A 2 -4.80 -0.10 0.18
CA PHE A 2 -6.00 -0.31 -0.63
C PHE A 2 -7.22 0.37 -0.01
N SER A 3 -8.14 0.76 -0.87
CA SER A 3 -9.55 0.92 -0.56
C SER A 3 -10.33 0.40 -1.77
N PHE A 4 -11.43 -0.27 -1.52
CA PHE A 4 -12.28 -0.76 -2.60
C PHE A 4 -13.74 -0.80 -2.19
N VAL A 5 -14.59 -0.78 -3.19
CA VAL A 5 -16.02 -1.09 -3.10
C VAL A 5 -16.31 -2.16 -4.14
N LEU A 6 -16.87 -3.28 -3.69
CA LEU A 6 -17.19 -4.44 -4.50
C LEU A 6 -18.71 -4.62 -4.53
N LEU A 7 -19.29 -4.77 -5.71
CA LEU A 7 -20.65 -5.24 -5.90
C LEU A 7 -20.60 -6.74 -6.21
N ASP A 8 -21.21 -7.54 -5.34
CA ASP A 8 -21.36 -8.98 -5.51
C ASP A 8 -22.78 -9.29 -5.99
N GLU A 9 -22.91 -9.59 -7.26
CA GLU A 9 -24.17 -9.95 -7.92
C GLU A 9 -24.38 -11.47 -7.96
N SER A 10 -23.46 -12.26 -7.42
CA SER A 10 -23.61 -13.72 -7.33
C SER A 10 -24.66 -14.15 -6.30
N VAL A 11 -25.09 -13.22 -5.44
CA VAL A 11 -26.10 -13.41 -4.40
C VAL A 11 -27.33 -12.52 -4.65
N SER A 12 -28.49 -12.94 -4.14
CA SER A 12 -29.73 -12.16 -4.25
C SER A 12 -30.28 -11.86 -2.86
N PRO A 13 -30.52 -10.58 -2.50
CA PRO A 13 -30.21 -9.38 -3.26
C PRO A 13 -28.69 -9.15 -3.43
N PRO A 14 -28.25 -8.36 -4.42
CA PRO A 14 -26.85 -8.01 -4.60
C PRO A 14 -26.24 -7.42 -3.33
N ARG A 15 -24.98 -7.74 -3.08
CA ARG A 15 -24.25 -7.35 -1.87
C ARG A 15 -23.17 -6.33 -2.19
N ILE A 16 -23.06 -5.30 -1.37
CA ILE A 16 -21.96 -4.34 -1.43
C ILE A 16 -21.00 -4.61 -0.27
N ILE A 17 -19.73 -4.72 -0.59
CA ILE A 17 -18.64 -4.83 0.38
C ILE A 17 -17.69 -3.67 0.13
N ALA A 18 -17.41 -2.87 1.17
CA ALA A 18 -16.40 -1.83 1.11
C ALA A 18 -15.35 -2.08 2.17
N ALA A 19 -14.07 -1.88 1.84
CA ALA A 19 -12.99 -2.05 2.82
C ALA A 19 -11.87 -1.03 2.61
N ARG A 20 -11.19 -0.71 3.72
CA ARG A 20 -10.05 0.18 3.73
C ARG A 20 -8.87 -0.47 4.44
N ASP A 21 -7.66 -0.23 3.94
CA ASP A 21 -6.44 -0.82 4.49
C ASP A 21 -6.22 -0.46 5.98
N PRO A 22 -5.42 -1.27 6.70
CA PRO A 22 -5.23 -1.13 8.15
C PRO A 22 -4.75 0.25 8.62
N VAL A 23 -3.96 0.94 7.78
CA VAL A 23 -3.38 2.26 8.09
C VAL A 23 -4.23 3.39 7.50
N GLY A 24 -5.06 3.08 6.48
CA GLY A 24 -5.89 4.05 5.78
C GLY A 24 -5.11 4.96 4.84
N ILE A 25 -4.05 4.43 4.22
CA ILE A 25 -3.21 5.18 3.28
C ILE A 25 -4.02 5.62 2.07
N THR A 26 -4.88 4.72 1.56
CA THR A 26 -5.83 5.07 0.51
C THR A 26 -7.09 5.66 1.13
N THR A 27 -7.52 6.80 0.64
CA THR A 27 -8.72 7.48 1.15
C THR A 27 -10.00 6.75 0.73
N LEU A 28 -10.99 6.71 1.64
CA LEU A 28 -12.35 6.27 1.38
C LEU A 28 -13.29 7.03 2.30
N TYR A 29 -14.36 7.54 1.74
CA TYR A 29 -15.45 8.21 2.46
C TYR A 29 -16.75 7.43 2.27
N GLN A 30 -17.58 7.48 3.29
CA GLN A 30 -18.92 6.89 3.28
C GLN A 30 -19.94 7.97 3.59
N GLY A 31 -21.04 8.00 2.84
CA GLY A 31 -22.08 9.00 2.97
C GLY A 31 -23.50 8.41 2.95
N TRP A 32 -24.43 9.18 3.51
CA TRP A 32 -25.86 8.88 3.54
C TRP A 32 -26.64 10.13 3.17
N SER A 33 -27.78 9.93 2.51
CA SER A 33 -28.67 10.99 2.06
C SER A 33 -30.06 10.80 2.65
N SER A 34 -30.63 11.86 3.21
CA SER A 34 -32.02 11.88 3.66
C SER A 34 -33.01 11.83 2.47
N SER A 35 -32.59 12.32 1.30
CA SER A 35 -33.35 12.25 0.07
C SER A 35 -33.54 10.84 -0.49
N HIS A 36 -32.56 9.94 -0.15
CA HIS A 36 -32.55 8.54 -0.59
C HIS A 36 -32.37 7.62 0.61
N PRO A 37 -33.38 7.42 1.45
CA PRO A 37 -33.31 6.58 2.64
C PRO A 37 -32.86 5.16 2.29
N GLY A 38 -31.84 4.64 3.01
CA GLY A 38 -31.28 3.31 2.78
C GLY A 38 -30.14 3.26 1.75
N ALA A 39 -29.92 4.32 0.98
CA ALA A 39 -28.75 4.40 0.09
C ALA A 39 -27.48 4.70 0.88
N VAL A 40 -26.40 4.04 0.50
CA VAL A 40 -25.05 4.27 1.03
C VAL A 40 -24.13 4.64 -0.13
N TYR A 41 -23.41 5.72 0.03
CA TYR A 41 -22.51 6.27 -0.97
C TYR A 41 -21.05 6.06 -0.56
N PHE A 42 -20.18 5.79 -1.52
CA PHE A 42 -18.74 5.67 -1.30
C PHE A 42 -18.00 6.51 -2.31
N ALA A 43 -16.94 7.19 -1.87
CA ALA A 43 -16.05 7.96 -2.74
C ALA A 43 -14.63 7.99 -2.18
N SER A 44 -13.64 8.16 -3.07
CA SER A 44 -12.24 8.37 -2.68
C SER A 44 -11.96 9.80 -2.24
N GLU A 45 -12.83 10.75 -2.63
CA GLU A 45 -12.70 12.18 -2.27
C GLU A 45 -14.00 12.71 -1.65
N LEU A 46 -13.86 13.48 -0.58
CA LEU A 46 -14.99 14.06 0.15
C LEU A 46 -15.90 14.91 -0.74
N LYS A 47 -15.31 15.70 -1.66
CA LYS A 47 -16.06 16.60 -2.54
C LYS A 47 -17.11 15.90 -3.41
N ALA A 48 -16.88 14.62 -3.73
CA ALA A 48 -17.80 13.84 -4.55
C ALA A 48 -19.11 13.48 -3.82
N LEU A 49 -19.16 13.64 -2.49
CA LEU A 49 -20.32 13.30 -1.68
C LEU A 49 -21.07 14.52 -1.13
N VAL A 50 -20.47 15.72 -1.22
CA VAL A 50 -20.99 16.92 -0.52
C VAL A 50 -22.38 17.32 -1.01
N ASP A 51 -22.64 17.20 -2.31
CA ASP A 51 -23.91 17.62 -2.90
C ASP A 51 -25.01 16.57 -2.74
N GLU A 52 -24.63 15.30 -2.53
CA GLU A 52 -25.57 14.17 -2.49
C GLU A 52 -25.87 13.67 -1.07
N CYS A 53 -25.01 13.95 -0.10
CA CYS A 53 -25.07 13.37 1.23
C CYS A 53 -25.20 14.42 2.33
N ASP A 54 -26.14 14.20 3.26
CA ASP A 54 -26.31 15.03 4.46
C ASP A 54 -25.33 14.63 5.58
N LYS A 55 -24.88 13.37 5.55
CA LYS A 55 -23.92 12.84 6.52
C LYS A 55 -22.80 12.14 5.78
N ILE A 56 -21.57 12.55 6.08
CA ILE A 56 -20.37 11.95 5.48
C ILE A 56 -19.36 11.66 6.59
N ILE A 57 -18.73 10.49 6.53
CA ILE A 57 -17.65 10.11 7.42
C ILE A 57 -16.44 9.66 6.62
N SER A 58 -15.24 9.83 7.16
CA SER A 58 -14.08 9.08 6.68
C SER A 58 -14.27 7.61 7.04
N PHE A 59 -14.24 6.72 6.05
CA PHE A 59 -14.36 5.29 6.31
C PHE A 59 -13.20 4.83 7.19
N PRO A 60 -13.45 4.15 8.32
CA PRO A 60 -12.41 3.86 9.28
C PRO A 60 -11.36 2.89 8.73
N PRO A 61 -10.06 3.12 8.98
CA PRO A 61 -9.00 2.18 8.61
C PRO A 61 -9.17 0.82 9.27
N GLY A 62 -8.80 -0.24 8.56
CA GLY A 62 -8.87 -1.60 9.08
C GLY A 62 -10.29 -2.14 9.28
N HIS A 63 -11.28 -1.55 8.59
CA HIS A 63 -12.67 -1.96 8.66
C HIS A 63 -13.20 -2.44 7.31
N VAL A 64 -14.24 -3.25 7.39
CA VAL A 64 -15.03 -3.72 6.26
C VAL A 64 -16.51 -3.43 6.52
N TYR A 65 -17.19 -2.89 5.53
CA TYR A 65 -18.63 -2.69 5.48
C TYR A 65 -19.28 -3.82 4.69
N ASP A 66 -20.42 -4.30 5.16
CA ASP A 66 -21.26 -5.28 4.49
C ASP A 66 -22.69 -4.76 4.41
N SER A 67 -23.25 -4.68 3.22
CA SER A 67 -24.63 -4.17 3.02
C SER A 67 -25.73 -5.13 3.48
N ARG A 68 -25.42 -6.42 3.75
CA ARG A 68 -26.43 -7.40 4.19
C ARG A 68 -26.99 -7.08 5.57
N ASP A 69 -26.14 -6.65 6.46
CA ASP A 69 -26.48 -6.27 7.84
C ASP A 69 -26.25 -4.78 8.10
N ASN A 70 -25.86 -4.03 7.07
CA ASN A 70 -25.53 -2.60 7.12
C ASN A 70 -24.51 -2.28 8.23
N SER A 71 -23.56 -3.19 8.47
CA SER A 71 -22.57 -3.09 9.54
C SER A 71 -21.19 -2.75 9.01
N THR A 72 -20.41 -2.05 9.84
CA THR A 72 -19.00 -1.81 9.61
C THR A 72 -18.21 -2.49 10.73
N THR A 73 -17.47 -3.52 10.38
CA THR A 73 -16.75 -4.34 11.35
C THR A 73 -15.23 -4.17 11.18
N ARG A 74 -14.51 -4.21 12.28
CA ARG A 74 -13.04 -4.12 12.28
C ARG A 74 -12.45 -5.49 11.98
N TYR A 75 -11.69 -5.62 10.88
CA TYR A 75 -10.98 -6.84 10.51
C TYR A 75 -9.52 -6.84 10.97
N PHE A 76 -8.92 -5.65 11.14
CA PHE A 76 -7.54 -5.50 11.60
C PHE A 76 -7.50 -5.11 13.07
N ASN A 77 -7.17 -6.08 13.92
CA ASN A 77 -7.07 -5.88 15.37
C ASN A 77 -5.79 -6.54 15.91
N PRO A 78 -4.63 -5.93 15.68
CA PRO A 78 -3.36 -6.48 16.14
C PRO A 78 -3.25 -6.46 17.66
N THR A 79 -2.56 -7.44 18.23
CA THR A 79 -2.43 -7.62 19.69
C THR A 79 -1.74 -6.46 20.40
N TRP A 80 -0.91 -5.70 19.67
CA TRP A 80 -0.22 -4.52 20.19
C TRP A 80 -1.11 -3.26 20.18
N TRP A 81 -2.24 -3.29 19.49
CA TRP A 81 -3.21 -2.20 19.48
C TRP A 81 -4.30 -2.45 20.53
N LYS A 82 -3.96 -2.35 21.75
CA LYS A 82 -4.94 -2.37 22.84
C LYS A 82 -5.45 -0.94 23.06
N GLY A 83 -6.30 -0.47 22.14
CA GLY A 83 -6.80 0.92 22.15
C GLY A 83 -7.55 1.35 23.42
N ASP A 84 -8.06 0.39 24.18
CA ASP A 84 -8.83 0.64 25.41
C ASP A 84 -8.10 0.23 26.69
N SER A 85 -6.87 -0.28 26.58
CA SER A 85 -6.02 -0.65 27.70
C SER A 85 -4.68 0.09 27.64
N LEU A 86 -4.75 1.41 27.57
CA LEU A 86 -3.73 2.21 28.24
C LEU A 86 -3.91 1.86 29.73
N GLU A 87 -2.98 1.06 30.26
CA GLU A 87 -2.86 0.93 31.71
C GLU A 87 -2.98 2.35 32.26
N PRO A 88 -3.80 2.56 33.32
CA PRO A 88 -4.05 3.90 33.86
C PRO A 88 -2.78 4.69 34.17
N ASP A 89 -1.66 4.02 34.29
CA ASP A 89 -0.38 4.56 34.70
C ASP A 89 0.53 5.01 33.56
N GLY A 90 0.08 4.90 32.28
CA GLY A 90 0.84 5.42 31.13
C GLY A 90 2.28 4.93 31.05
N ILE A 91 2.56 3.68 31.45
CA ILE A 91 3.92 3.15 31.50
C ILE A 91 4.51 3.10 30.11
N ILE A 92 5.42 4.00 29.83
CA ILE A 92 6.22 3.97 28.61
C ILE A 92 7.10 2.72 28.68
N PRO A 93 7.07 1.83 27.65
CA PRO A 93 7.93 0.65 27.63
C PRO A 93 9.39 1.07 27.78
N THR A 94 10.07 0.59 28.82
CA THR A 94 11.49 0.86 29.07
C THR A 94 12.40 -0.26 28.60
N THR A 95 11.85 -1.35 28.06
CA THR A 95 12.61 -2.45 27.52
C THR A 95 13.42 -1.99 26.30
N PRO A 96 14.74 -2.21 26.25
CA PRO A 96 15.55 -1.83 25.10
C PRO A 96 15.03 -2.46 23.83
N ALA A 97 14.85 -1.65 22.79
CA ALA A 97 14.44 -2.14 21.47
C ALA A 97 15.62 -2.81 20.75
N ASP A 98 15.38 -3.95 20.08
CA ASP A 98 16.36 -4.54 19.19
C ASP A 98 16.43 -3.73 17.87
N LEU A 99 17.48 -2.94 17.74
CA LEU A 99 17.71 -2.09 16.57
C LEU A 99 17.88 -2.90 15.27
N ASN A 100 18.33 -4.14 15.35
CA ASN A 100 18.46 -4.99 14.16
C ASN A 100 17.08 -5.43 13.64
N ILE A 101 16.14 -5.71 14.53
CA ILE A 101 14.77 -6.03 14.16
C ILE A 101 14.11 -4.80 13.52
N ILE A 102 14.27 -3.63 14.13
CA ILE A 102 13.74 -2.36 13.58
C ILE A 102 14.30 -2.12 12.19
N ARG A 103 15.63 -2.21 12.02
CA ARG A 103 16.30 -2.04 10.74
C ARG A 103 15.77 -3.00 9.68
N LYS A 104 15.71 -4.30 9.96
CA LYS A 104 15.23 -5.31 9.01
C LYS A 104 13.79 -5.08 8.58
N ASN A 105 12.92 -4.73 9.54
CA ASN A 105 11.52 -4.47 9.26
C ASN A 105 11.34 -3.19 8.42
N LEU A 106 12.11 -2.14 8.70
CA LEU A 106 12.07 -0.90 7.94
C LEU A 106 12.58 -1.10 6.50
N GLU A 107 13.71 -1.80 6.33
CA GLU A 107 14.24 -2.15 5.02
C GLU A 107 13.24 -3.00 4.21
N ALA A 108 12.58 -3.97 4.84
CA ALA A 108 11.55 -4.78 4.20
C ALA A 108 10.30 -3.96 3.83
N ALA A 109 9.89 -3.02 4.69
CA ALA A 109 8.76 -2.14 4.44
C ALA A 109 9.02 -1.19 3.26
N VAL A 110 10.21 -0.60 3.18
CA VAL A 110 10.62 0.24 2.04
C VAL A 110 10.68 -0.59 0.78
N ARG A 111 11.34 -1.74 0.79
CA ARG A 111 11.45 -2.64 -0.38
C ARG A 111 10.09 -2.97 -0.98
N LYS A 112 9.09 -3.25 -0.15
CA LYS A 112 7.70 -3.49 -0.61
C LYS A 112 7.07 -2.30 -1.36
N ARG A 113 7.60 -1.09 -1.19
CA ARG A 113 7.08 0.12 -1.86
C ARG A 113 7.78 0.41 -3.19
N LEU A 114 8.90 -0.26 -3.45
CA LEU A 114 9.71 -0.07 -4.67
C LEU A 114 9.19 -0.86 -5.88
N MET A 115 8.05 -1.57 -5.74
CA MET A 115 7.36 -2.24 -6.85
C MET A 115 6.69 -1.19 -7.73
N SER A 116 7.39 -0.68 -8.73
CA SER A 116 6.89 0.31 -9.67
C SER A 116 7.37 0.00 -11.08
N GLU A 117 6.49 0.18 -12.07
CA GLU A 117 6.80 0.04 -13.49
C GLU A 117 7.30 1.37 -14.09
N VAL A 118 7.22 2.45 -13.32
CA VAL A 118 7.66 3.79 -13.72
C VAL A 118 8.73 4.31 -12.76
N PRO A 119 9.58 5.25 -13.19
CA PRO A 119 10.53 5.92 -12.31
C PRO A 119 9.82 6.54 -11.11
N TYR A 120 10.40 6.43 -9.94
CA TYR A 120 9.88 7.00 -8.70
C TYR A 120 10.92 7.90 -8.02
N GLY A 121 10.42 8.83 -7.23
CA GLY A 121 11.24 9.76 -6.47
C GLY A 121 10.90 9.72 -4.98
N VAL A 122 11.79 10.27 -4.16
CA VAL A 122 11.60 10.44 -2.73
C VAL A 122 11.69 11.92 -2.37
N LEU A 123 10.68 12.41 -1.64
CA LEU A 123 10.69 13.78 -1.11
C LEU A 123 11.55 13.84 0.15
N LEU A 124 12.55 14.74 0.16
CA LEU A 124 13.40 15.00 1.32
C LEU A 124 12.93 16.25 2.05
N SER A 125 12.35 16.06 3.23
CA SER A 125 11.97 17.17 4.11
C SER A 125 13.12 17.76 4.93
N GLY A 126 14.32 17.17 4.85
CA GLY A 126 15.48 17.53 5.65
C GLY A 126 15.50 16.90 7.07
N GLY A 127 14.46 16.15 7.45
CA GLY A 127 14.39 15.45 8.72
C GLY A 127 15.12 14.10 8.71
N LEU A 128 15.36 13.56 9.91
CA LEU A 128 16.03 12.26 10.09
C LEU A 128 15.28 11.12 9.39
N ASP A 129 13.96 11.05 9.57
CA ASP A 129 13.12 9.96 9.07
C ASP A 129 13.11 9.93 7.54
N SER A 130 12.88 11.09 6.90
CA SER A 130 12.87 11.19 5.43
C SER A 130 14.23 10.85 4.83
N SER A 131 15.32 11.28 5.47
CA SER A 131 16.69 10.97 5.03
C SER A 131 16.99 9.48 5.16
N LEU A 132 16.56 8.84 6.24
CA LEU A 132 16.71 7.41 6.45
C LEU A 132 15.93 6.59 5.41
N ILE A 133 14.66 6.96 5.16
CA ILE A 133 13.83 6.30 4.12
C ILE A 133 14.46 6.47 2.74
N ALA A 134 14.95 7.67 2.39
CA ALA A 134 15.59 7.93 1.12
C ALA A 134 16.88 7.09 0.94
N ALA A 135 17.71 7.02 1.98
CA ALA A 135 18.93 6.21 1.95
C ALA A 135 18.65 4.72 1.79
N ILE A 136 17.62 4.20 2.48
CA ILE A 136 17.19 2.81 2.32
C ILE A 136 16.64 2.58 0.92
N ALA A 137 15.79 3.48 0.41
CA ALA A 137 15.20 3.38 -0.92
C ALA A 137 16.29 3.35 -2.01
N ALA A 138 17.26 4.25 -1.96
CA ALA A 138 18.39 4.28 -2.90
C ALA A 138 19.15 2.94 -2.91
N ARG A 139 19.52 2.44 -1.73
CA ARG A 139 20.26 1.17 -1.58
C ARG A 139 19.46 -0.04 -2.07
N GLU A 140 18.17 -0.11 -1.76
CA GLU A 140 17.33 -1.22 -2.17
C GLU A 140 17.03 -1.15 -3.69
N THR A 141 16.92 0.04 -4.28
CA THR A 141 16.78 0.23 -5.73
C THR A 141 18.01 -0.30 -6.47
N GLU A 142 19.21 0.02 -5.98
CA GLU A 142 20.45 -0.49 -6.56
C GLU A 142 20.52 -2.03 -6.53
N LYS A 143 20.15 -2.64 -5.40
CA LYS A 143 20.08 -4.11 -5.29
C LYS A 143 19.09 -4.73 -6.28
N LEU A 144 17.90 -4.12 -6.45
CA LEU A 144 16.89 -4.58 -7.40
C LEU A 144 17.37 -4.47 -8.84
N SER A 145 18.03 -3.36 -9.20
CA SER A 145 18.60 -3.14 -10.51
C SER A 145 19.68 -4.18 -10.83
N GLN A 146 20.59 -4.44 -9.90
CA GLN A 146 21.63 -5.47 -10.05
C GLN A 146 21.01 -6.87 -10.21
N ALA A 147 20.03 -7.22 -9.40
CA ALA A 147 19.36 -8.52 -9.47
C ALA A 147 18.61 -8.72 -10.81
N GLN A 148 17.97 -7.69 -11.32
CA GLN A 148 17.30 -7.70 -12.63
C GLN A 148 18.32 -7.84 -13.76
N TYR A 149 19.44 -7.13 -13.70
CA TYR A 149 20.53 -7.25 -14.68
C TYR A 149 21.09 -8.67 -14.74
N GLU A 150 21.41 -9.27 -13.58
CA GLU A 150 21.92 -10.63 -13.53
C GLU A 150 20.92 -11.68 -14.02
N SER A 151 19.65 -11.52 -13.66
CA SER A 151 18.56 -12.40 -14.15
C SER A 151 18.41 -12.30 -15.66
N ARG A 152 18.44 -11.11 -16.24
CA ARG A 152 18.37 -10.88 -17.68
C ARG A 152 19.57 -11.45 -18.41
N LYS A 153 20.79 -11.24 -17.88
CA LYS A 153 22.03 -11.81 -18.41
C LYS A 153 21.99 -13.33 -18.45
N LYS A 154 21.51 -13.97 -17.38
CA LYS A 154 21.36 -15.42 -17.31
C LYS A 154 20.37 -15.94 -18.38
N ARG A 155 19.21 -15.31 -18.55
CA ARG A 155 18.24 -15.66 -19.60
C ARG A 155 18.83 -15.55 -21.01
N LEU A 156 19.59 -14.49 -21.26
CA LEU A 156 20.26 -14.32 -22.57
C LEU A 156 21.29 -15.40 -22.84
N GLN A 157 22.04 -15.82 -21.83
CA GLN A 157 22.99 -16.94 -21.95
C GLN A 157 22.27 -18.27 -22.21
N GLU A 158 21.16 -18.54 -21.55
CA GLU A 158 20.34 -19.72 -21.77
C GLU A 158 19.76 -19.75 -23.20
N ILE A 159 19.26 -18.62 -23.72
CA ILE A 159 18.76 -18.51 -25.09
C ILE A 159 19.91 -18.69 -26.11
N SER A 160 21.09 -18.09 -25.88
CA SER A 160 22.23 -18.22 -26.77
C SER A 160 22.83 -19.64 -26.81
N SER A 161 22.74 -20.36 -25.69
CA SER A 161 23.15 -21.78 -25.64
C SER A 161 22.15 -22.74 -26.25
N ALA A 162 20.87 -22.34 -26.35
CA ALA A 162 19.80 -23.14 -26.93
C ALA A 162 19.62 -22.92 -28.46
N SER A 163 20.13 -21.80 -29.01
CA SER A 163 20.02 -21.46 -30.43
C SER A 163 21.33 -21.63 -31.15
N SER A 164 21.44 -22.68 -31.96
CA SER A 164 22.55 -22.90 -32.92
C SER A 164 22.34 -22.13 -34.23
N SER A 165 21.85 -20.89 -34.21
CA SER A 165 21.68 -20.05 -35.41
C SER A 165 22.08 -18.61 -35.12
N PRO A 166 22.99 -17.99 -35.92
CA PRO A 166 23.42 -16.62 -35.73
C PRO A 166 22.41 -15.63 -36.32
N GLY A 167 21.51 -15.14 -35.52
CA GLY A 167 20.62 -14.02 -35.86
C GLY A 167 20.84 -12.90 -34.82
N SER A 168 21.62 -11.88 -35.21
CA SER A 168 21.94 -10.75 -34.36
C SER A 168 20.73 -9.83 -34.17
N SER A 169 20.11 -9.89 -33.03
CA SER A 169 19.33 -8.76 -32.51
C SER A 169 20.06 -8.17 -31.31
N VAL A 170 20.65 -7.01 -31.53
CA VAL A 170 21.26 -6.20 -30.44
C VAL A 170 20.13 -5.71 -29.55
N ILE A 171 19.96 -6.35 -28.40
CA ILE A 171 19.02 -5.89 -27.38
C ILE A 171 19.74 -4.81 -26.57
N ASN A 172 19.22 -3.60 -26.63
CA ASN A 172 19.74 -2.46 -25.88
C ASN A 172 19.49 -2.65 -24.39
N LEU A 173 20.55 -2.81 -23.59
CA LEU A 173 20.51 -3.19 -22.17
C LEU A 173 20.35 -2.00 -21.21
N ASN A 174 20.11 -0.78 -21.71
CA ASN A 174 20.18 0.47 -20.94
C ASN A 174 18.83 1.00 -20.47
N GLU A 175 17.91 0.17 -19.98
CA GLU A 175 16.83 0.68 -19.14
C GLU A 175 17.25 0.60 -17.67
N GLU A 176 17.94 1.64 -17.21
CA GLU A 176 18.29 1.84 -15.81
C GLU A 176 17.04 2.22 -15.00
N CYS A 177 16.81 1.54 -13.87
CA CYS A 177 15.90 2.03 -12.86
C CYS A 177 16.39 3.39 -12.36
N LYS A 178 15.72 4.48 -12.76
CA LYS A 178 16.09 5.83 -12.34
C LYS A 178 15.44 6.16 -11.02
N PHE A 179 16.26 6.29 -9.99
CA PHE A 179 15.88 6.85 -8.71
C PHE A 179 16.11 8.37 -8.76
N ILE A 180 15.06 9.14 -8.46
CA ILE A 180 15.10 10.61 -8.42
C ILE A 180 14.86 11.06 -6.99
N VAL A 181 15.75 11.89 -6.45
CA VAL A 181 15.57 12.59 -5.17
C VAL A 181 15.06 14.00 -5.48
N LEU A 182 13.94 14.38 -4.90
CA LEU A 182 13.30 15.69 -5.03
C LEU A 182 13.40 16.46 -3.71
#